data_c6fa7700da856e84befdc5bb5c7cc394
#
_entry.id   c6fa7700da856e84befdc5bb5c7cc394
#
_cell.length_a   1.000
_cell.length_b   1.000
_cell.length_c   1.000
_cell.angle_alpha   90.00
_cell.angle_beta   90.00
_cell.angle_gamma   90.00
#
_symmetry.space_group_name_H-M   'P 1'
#
loop_
_entity.id
_entity.type
_entity.pdbx_description
1 polymer ?
#
loop_
_entity_poly.entity_id
_entity_poly.type
_entity_poly.pdbx_seq_one_letter_code
_entity_poly.pdbx_strand_id
1 'polypeptide(L)'
;MPTLSFSPFRLLLSLGLLAAVLVAPADAQERSNEDARVSPNAAVSQTIGTTEVRITYGRPSVNDRTLFAEDGLVPYGEVWRTGANEATTISFSDDVTVQGEPLSAGTYSFYTIPGPDSWTLIFNGIANQWGTDYDESEDVLRVEATPESGPQVEMMMFYFENVDDTSGTGVLHWNETRVPFEI
;
A
#
# COMPACT_ATOMS: atom_id res chain seq x y z
N MET A 1 -75.97 34.66 0.62
CA MET A 1 -75.24 33.56 1.27
C MET A 1 -74.16 33.19 0.32
N PRO A 2 -72.81 33.52 0.63
CA PRO A 2 -71.73 33.12 -0.23
C PRO A 2 -71.22 31.76 0.20
N THR A 3 -71.01 30.88 -0.74
CA THR A 3 -70.46 29.55 -0.60
C THR A 3 -68.94 29.64 -0.61
N LEU A 4 -68.27 29.16 0.49
CA LEU A 4 -66.84 29.04 0.63
C LEU A 4 -66.34 27.80 -0.12
N SER A 5 -65.50 28.00 -1.12
CA SER A 5 -64.82 26.93 -1.85
C SER A 5 -63.47 26.63 -1.12
N PHE A 6 -63.31 25.41 -0.60
CA PHE A 6 -62.07 24.90 -0.05
C PHE A 6 -61.24 24.30 -1.18
N SER A 7 -60.06 24.84 -1.43
CA SER A 7 -59.05 24.27 -2.32
C SER A 7 -58.15 23.31 -1.53
N PRO A 8 -57.91 22.04 -1.97
CA PRO A 8 -57.03 21.13 -1.29
C PRO A 8 -55.55 21.44 -1.65
N PHE A 9 -54.82 21.84 -0.66
CA PHE A 9 -53.36 22.02 -0.73
C PHE A 9 -52.72 20.65 -0.93
N ARG A 10 -52.16 20.36 -2.11
CA ARG A 10 -51.38 19.15 -2.40
C ARG A 10 -49.98 19.35 -1.90
N LEU A 11 -49.67 18.68 -0.78
CA LEU A 11 -48.29 18.56 -0.22
C LEU A 11 -47.52 17.55 -1.09
N LEU A 12 -46.64 18.06 -1.96
CA LEU A 12 -45.68 17.23 -2.69
C LEU A 12 -44.52 16.88 -1.76
N LEU A 13 -44.53 15.65 -1.22
CA LEU A 13 -43.36 15.07 -0.55
C LEU A 13 -42.34 14.70 -1.62
N SER A 14 -41.28 15.48 -1.79
CA SER A 14 -40.12 15.11 -2.57
C SER A 14 -39.25 14.14 -1.76
N LEU A 15 -39.36 12.85 -2.10
CA LEU A 15 -38.51 11.80 -1.57
C LEU A 15 -37.12 11.95 -2.23
N GLY A 16 -36.18 12.61 -1.55
CA GLY A 16 -34.76 12.67 -1.98
C GLY A 16 -34.13 11.29 -1.88
N LEU A 17 -33.90 10.64 -3.02
CA LEU A 17 -33.12 9.40 -3.09
C LEU A 17 -31.64 9.73 -2.86
N LEU A 18 -31.15 9.51 -1.64
CA LEU A 18 -29.73 9.59 -1.33
C LEU A 18 -29.07 8.35 -1.94
N ALA A 19 -28.46 8.51 -3.12
CA ALA A 19 -27.64 7.46 -3.72
C ALA A 19 -26.34 7.37 -2.91
N ALA A 20 -26.22 6.37 -2.05
CA ALA A 20 -24.95 5.99 -1.47
C ALA A 20 -24.05 5.49 -2.62
N VAL A 21 -23.04 6.25 -2.98
CA VAL A 21 -21.98 5.80 -3.86
C VAL A 21 -21.15 4.80 -3.03
N LEU A 22 -21.40 3.51 -3.25
CA LEU A 22 -20.49 2.45 -2.80
C LEU A 22 -19.22 2.60 -3.63
N VAL A 23 -18.21 3.27 -3.07
CA VAL A 23 -16.84 3.18 -3.59
C VAL A 23 -16.40 1.76 -3.30
N ALA A 24 -16.46 0.88 -4.30
CA ALA A 24 -15.80 -0.41 -4.21
C ALA A 24 -14.31 -0.15 -3.98
N PRO A 25 -13.63 -0.89 -3.07
CA PRO A 25 -12.18 -0.81 -2.96
C PRO A 25 -11.61 -1.07 -4.36
N ALA A 26 -10.69 -0.21 -4.82
CA ALA A 26 -9.96 -0.45 -6.05
C ALA A 26 -9.30 -1.82 -5.91
N ASP A 27 -9.74 -2.80 -6.73
CA ASP A 27 -9.17 -4.14 -6.71
C ASP A 27 -7.67 -4.00 -6.96
N ALA A 28 -6.86 -4.34 -5.94
CA ALA A 28 -5.43 -4.51 -6.12
C ALA A 28 -5.24 -5.45 -7.31
N GLN A 29 -4.31 -5.12 -8.21
CA GLN A 29 -4.03 -5.91 -9.41
C GLN A 29 -4.07 -7.41 -9.07
N GLU A 30 -4.97 -8.16 -9.73
CA GLU A 30 -5.03 -9.61 -9.59
C GLU A 30 -3.71 -10.19 -10.13
N ARG A 31 -2.83 -10.59 -9.22
CA ARG A 31 -1.58 -11.27 -9.56
C ARG A 31 -1.94 -12.67 -10.04
N SER A 32 -1.74 -12.96 -11.33
CA SER A 32 -2.02 -14.27 -11.88
C SER A 32 -1.27 -15.37 -11.11
N ASN A 33 -1.97 -16.45 -10.77
CA ASN A 33 -1.43 -17.68 -10.18
C ASN A 33 -1.59 -18.87 -11.14
N GLU A 34 -1.82 -18.61 -12.44
CA GLU A 34 -2.02 -19.66 -13.44
C GLU A 34 -0.77 -20.53 -13.63
N ASP A 35 0.42 -19.91 -13.44
CA ASP A 35 1.70 -20.61 -13.53
C ASP A 35 2.54 -20.42 -12.26
N ALA A 36 3.39 -21.43 -11.96
CA ALA A 36 4.37 -21.33 -10.89
C ALA A 36 5.42 -20.26 -11.22
N ARG A 37 5.61 -19.30 -10.31
CA ARG A 37 6.55 -18.18 -10.46
C ARG A 37 7.83 -18.43 -9.70
N VAL A 38 8.98 -18.04 -10.27
CA VAL A 38 10.29 -18.05 -9.57
C VAL A 38 10.23 -17.16 -8.31
N SER A 39 9.52 -16.05 -8.39
CA SER A 39 9.18 -15.19 -7.26
C SER A 39 7.68 -15.31 -6.99
N PRO A 40 7.25 -16.19 -6.08
CA PRO A 40 5.84 -16.45 -5.83
C PRO A 40 5.12 -15.21 -5.28
N ASN A 41 3.83 -15.13 -5.53
CA ASN A 41 2.98 -14.10 -4.95
C ASN A 41 2.81 -14.33 -3.44
N ALA A 42 2.75 -13.24 -2.69
CA ALA A 42 2.47 -13.23 -1.26
C ALA A 42 1.62 -12.01 -0.90
N ALA A 43 0.93 -12.13 0.21
CA ALA A 43 0.23 -11.01 0.84
C ALA A 43 0.29 -11.17 2.35
N VAL A 44 0.26 -10.03 3.03
CA VAL A 44 0.08 -9.93 4.47
C VAL A 44 -0.93 -8.84 4.74
N SER A 45 -1.78 -9.02 5.74
CA SER A 45 -2.68 -7.97 6.24
C SER A 45 -2.64 -7.92 7.76
N GLN A 46 -2.85 -6.71 8.29
CA GLN A 46 -2.92 -6.41 9.71
C GLN A 46 -4.00 -5.38 9.95
N THR A 47 -4.83 -5.60 10.96
CA THR A 47 -5.73 -4.57 11.48
C THR A 47 -5.02 -3.79 12.58
N ILE A 48 -4.94 -2.48 12.43
CA ILE A 48 -4.40 -1.53 13.43
C ILE A 48 -5.57 -0.67 13.89
N GLY A 49 -5.99 -0.79 15.14
CA GLY A 49 -7.24 -0.19 15.59
C GLY A 49 -8.43 -0.73 14.78
N THR A 50 -9.02 0.11 13.92
CA THR A 50 -10.09 -0.26 12.97
C THR A 50 -9.62 -0.31 11.51
N THR A 51 -8.40 0.15 11.24
CA THR A 51 -7.85 0.25 9.89
C THR A 51 -7.22 -1.07 9.44
N GLU A 52 -7.66 -1.60 8.31
CA GLU A 52 -6.98 -2.73 7.66
C GLU A 52 -5.84 -2.20 6.78
N VAL A 53 -4.64 -2.71 7.02
CA VAL A 53 -3.46 -2.51 6.17
C VAL A 53 -3.15 -3.83 5.47
N ARG A 54 -3.03 -3.81 4.14
CA ARG A 54 -2.71 -5.00 3.34
C ARG A 54 -1.58 -4.72 2.37
N ILE A 55 -0.58 -5.59 2.34
CA ILE A 55 0.55 -5.54 1.40
C ILE A 55 0.51 -6.79 0.52
N THR A 56 0.57 -6.60 -0.82
CA THR A 56 0.63 -7.67 -1.81
C THR A 56 1.86 -7.52 -2.67
N TYR A 57 2.65 -8.57 -2.83
CA TYR A 57 3.98 -8.49 -3.45
C TYR A 57 4.43 -9.79 -4.10
N GLY A 58 5.41 -9.70 -5.01
CA GLY A 58 6.17 -10.85 -5.48
C GLY A 58 7.37 -11.07 -4.57
N ARG A 59 7.66 -12.30 -4.20
CA ARG A 59 8.62 -12.72 -3.17
C ARG A 59 9.92 -13.26 -3.78
N PRO A 60 10.95 -12.42 -4.08
CA PRO A 60 12.22 -12.92 -4.58
C PRO A 60 13.04 -13.61 -3.48
N SER A 61 13.91 -14.56 -3.89
CA SER A 61 14.94 -15.19 -3.05
C SER A 61 16.27 -14.46 -3.20
N VAL A 62 17.15 -14.57 -2.19
CA VAL A 62 18.52 -14.06 -2.24
C VAL A 62 19.35 -14.78 -3.30
N ASN A 63 19.31 -16.11 -3.30
CA ASN A 63 20.07 -16.97 -4.23
C ASN A 63 21.58 -16.59 -4.27
N ASP A 64 22.20 -16.45 -3.12
CA ASP A 64 23.62 -16.10 -2.93
C ASP A 64 24.06 -14.79 -3.63
N ARG A 65 23.12 -13.88 -3.94
CA ARG A 65 23.41 -12.60 -4.59
C ARG A 65 23.65 -11.50 -3.54
N THR A 66 24.52 -10.56 -3.88
CA THR A 66 24.59 -9.27 -3.17
C THR A 66 23.32 -8.48 -3.53
N LEU A 67 22.56 -8.05 -2.53
CA LEU A 67 21.29 -7.36 -2.75
C LEU A 67 21.46 -5.85 -2.82
N PHE A 68 21.63 -5.19 -1.69
CA PHE A 68 21.63 -3.74 -1.55
C PHE A 68 23.07 -3.24 -1.49
N ALA A 69 23.57 -2.74 -2.60
CA ALA A 69 24.92 -2.17 -2.77
C ALA A 69 24.95 -1.31 -4.04
N GLU A 70 26.02 -0.56 -4.29
CA GLU A 70 26.18 0.21 -5.53
C GLU A 70 26.12 -0.67 -6.79
N ASP A 71 26.65 -1.88 -6.72
CA ASP A 71 26.67 -2.89 -7.79
C ASP A 71 25.81 -4.13 -7.46
N GLY A 72 24.90 -4.01 -6.50
CA GLY A 72 23.99 -5.09 -6.08
C GLY A 72 22.84 -5.33 -7.04
N LEU A 73 22.02 -6.36 -6.74
CA LEU A 73 20.80 -6.66 -7.47
C LEU A 73 19.82 -5.48 -7.43
N VAL A 74 19.83 -4.74 -6.34
CA VAL A 74 19.06 -3.52 -6.10
C VAL A 74 20.07 -2.44 -5.74
N PRO A 75 20.51 -1.63 -6.73
CA PRO A 75 21.50 -0.59 -6.51
C PRO A 75 21.03 0.49 -5.53
N TYR A 76 21.94 1.04 -4.77
CA TYR A 76 21.64 2.23 -3.97
C TYR A 76 21.32 3.43 -4.85
N GLY A 77 20.37 4.26 -4.40
CA GLY A 77 19.92 5.47 -5.10
C GLY A 77 18.99 5.22 -6.29
N GLU A 78 18.69 3.97 -6.62
CA GLU A 78 17.80 3.61 -7.73
C GLU A 78 16.40 3.22 -7.22
N VAL A 79 15.36 3.60 -7.97
CA VAL A 79 13.98 3.20 -7.63
C VAL A 79 13.79 1.70 -7.85
N TRP A 80 13.32 1.04 -6.81
CA TRP A 80 13.03 -0.39 -6.82
C TRP A 80 11.55 -0.65 -6.53
N ARG A 81 10.94 -1.57 -7.31
CA ARG A 81 9.53 -1.99 -7.14
C ARG A 81 9.23 -2.73 -5.83
N THR A 82 10.18 -2.79 -4.91
CA THR A 82 10.08 -3.38 -3.56
C THR A 82 9.53 -4.81 -3.59
N GLY A 83 10.02 -5.60 -4.54
CA GLY A 83 9.59 -6.97 -4.79
C GLY A 83 9.96 -7.46 -6.18
N ALA A 84 9.15 -8.33 -6.74
CA ALA A 84 9.33 -8.92 -8.06
C ALA A 84 8.02 -8.94 -8.85
N ASN A 85 8.14 -8.94 -10.17
CA ASN A 85 7.06 -8.99 -11.16
C ASN A 85 6.24 -7.68 -11.15
N GLU A 86 4.94 -7.73 -10.85
CA GLU A 86 4.06 -6.57 -10.69
C GLU A 86 4.55 -5.68 -9.54
N ALA A 87 4.21 -4.40 -9.57
CA ALA A 87 4.50 -3.48 -8.47
C ALA A 87 3.94 -4.03 -7.15
N THR A 88 4.73 -3.94 -6.08
CA THR A 88 4.21 -4.19 -4.72
C THR A 88 3.11 -3.17 -4.44
N THR A 89 2.00 -3.61 -3.86
CA THR A 89 0.91 -2.71 -3.48
C THR A 89 0.73 -2.71 -1.97
N ILE A 90 0.39 -1.54 -1.43
CA ILE A 90 -0.07 -1.37 -0.05
C ILE A 90 -1.42 -0.67 -0.06
N SER A 91 -2.38 -1.17 0.71
CA SER A 91 -3.71 -0.58 0.84
C SER A 91 -4.05 -0.29 2.29
N PHE A 92 -4.79 0.79 2.50
CA PHE A 92 -5.29 1.26 3.79
C PHE A 92 -6.80 1.47 3.67
N SER A 93 -7.58 0.90 4.60
CA SER A 93 -9.05 1.06 4.62
C SER A 93 -9.50 2.45 5.07
N ASP A 94 -8.67 3.17 5.81
CA ASP A 94 -8.93 4.50 6.36
C ASP A 94 -7.70 5.40 6.16
N ASP A 95 -7.87 6.71 6.38
CA ASP A 95 -6.76 7.66 6.38
C ASP A 95 -5.78 7.32 7.50
N VAL A 96 -4.48 7.35 7.20
CA VAL A 96 -3.39 7.02 8.13
C VAL A 96 -2.31 8.10 8.15
N THR A 97 -1.36 7.96 9.04
CA THR A 97 -0.05 8.60 8.90
C THR A 97 1.01 7.52 8.64
N VAL A 98 1.96 7.79 7.77
CA VAL A 98 3.12 6.92 7.56
C VAL A 98 4.37 7.72 7.88
N GLN A 99 5.20 7.25 8.81
CA GLN A 99 6.35 8.01 9.33
C GLN A 99 5.97 9.44 9.77
N GLY A 100 4.75 9.60 10.31
CA GLY A 100 4.19 10.88 10.75
C GLY A 100 3.56 11.75 9.65
N GLU A 101 3.67 11.39 8.37
CA GLU A 101 3.11 12.13 7.26
C GLU A 101 1.73 11.57 6.84
N PRO A 102 0.73 12.42 6.56
CA PRO A 102 -0.62 11.98 6.25
C PRO A 102 -0.72 11.28 4.89
N LEU A 103 -1.48 10.20 4.84
CA LEU A 103 -1.80 9.46 3.62
C LEU A 103 -3.28 9.05 3.66
N SER A 104 -4.03 9.37 2.61
CA SER A 104 -5.45 9.03 2.53
C SER A 104 -5.68 7.52 2.36
N ALA A 105 -6.88 7.06 2.75
CA ALA A 105 -7.35 5.72 2.44
C ALA A 105 -7.23 5.42 0.95
N GLY A 106 -6.78 4.21 0.59
CA GLY A 106 -6.60 3.84 -0.81
C GLY A 106 -5.62 2.71 -1.01
N THR A 107 -5.34 2.41 -2.28
CA THR A 107 -4.34 1.44 -2.69
C THR A 107 -3.26 2.14 -3.51
N TYR A 108 -2.01 1.90 -3.14
CA TYR A 108 -0.83 2.54 -3.73
C TYR A 108 0.13 1.47 -4.23
N SER A 109 0.84 1.73 -5.33
CA SER A 109 2.07 0.99 -5.60
C SER A 109 3.14 1.45 -4.61
N PHE A 110 3.88 0.49 -4.07
CA PHE A 110 4.90 0.72 -3.07
C PHE A 110 6.28 0.49 -3.67
N TYR A 111 7.03 1.58 -3.83
CA TYR A 111 8.40 1.58 -4.30
C TYR A 111 9.35 2.04 -3.20
N THR A 112 10.63 1.73 -3.34
CA THR A 112 11.66 2.23 -2.44
C THR A 112 12.89 2.66 -3.21
N ILE A 113 13.67 3.58 -2.62
CA ILE A 113 15.02 3.91 -3.05
C ILE A 113 15.94 3.51 -1.91
N PRO A 114 16.65 2.37 -2.02
CA PRO A 114 17.59 1.95 -1.00
C PRO A 114 18.80 2.87 -0.89
N GLY A 115 19.26 3.07 0.32
CA GLY A 115 20.55 3.70 0.61
C GLY A 115 21.23 3.00 1.79
N PRO A 116 22.50 3.27 2.07
CA PRO A 116 23.23 2.59 3.14
C PRO A 116 22.69 2.95 4.54
N ASP A 117 22.26 4.20 4.73
CA ASP A 117 21.88 4.74 6.04
C ASP A 117 20.39 5.16 6.09
N SER A 118 19.77 5.42 4.94
CA SER A 118 18.36 5.80 4.81
C SER A 118 17.76 5.24 3.54
N TRP A 119 16.51 4.86 3.60
CA TRP A 119 15.68 4.43 2.48
C TRP A 119 14.54 5.41 2.28
N THR A 120 14.27 5.78 1.03
CA THR A 120 13.04 6.50 0.71
C THR A 120 11.94 5.49 0.40
N LEU A 121 10.82 5.58 1.10
CA LEU A 121 9.59 4.82 0.84
C LEU A 121 8.67 5.69 -0.01
N ILE A 122 8.15 5.13 -1.11
CA ILE A 122 7.35 5.85 -2.09
C ILE A 122 5.98 5.19 -2.22
N PHE A 123 4.93 5.98 -2.03
CA PHE A 123 3.54 5.60 -2.26
C PHE A 123 3.07 6.27 -3.54
N ASN A 124 2.91 5.47 -4.60
CA ASN A 124 2.57 5.95 -5.93
C ASN A 124 1.09 5.68 -6.24
N GLY A 125 0.38 6.65 -6.80
CA GLY A 125 -1.06 6.63 -7.01
C GLY A 125 -1.55 5.59 -8.04
N ILE A 126 -0.65 5.06 -8.89
CA ILE A 126 -1.01 4.02 -9.87
C ILE A 126 -0.78 2.64 -9.25
N ALA A 127 -1.86 2.01 -8.77
CA ALA A 127 -1.77 0.72 -8.07
C ALA A 127 -1.67 -0.51 -8.98
N ASN A 128 -2.17 -0.43 -10.22
CA ASN A 128 -2.29 -1.56 -11.14
C ASN A 128 -1.29 -1.44 -12.29
N GLN A 129 0.00 -1.68 -12.01
CA GLN A 129 1.04 -1.57 -13.02
C GLN A 129 2.10 -2.67 -12.88
N TRP A 130 2.85 -2.89 -13.96
CA TRP A 130 4.04 -3.70 -13.91
C TRP A 130 5.12 -2.99 -13.07
N GLY A 131 5.90 -3.76 -12.30
CA GLY A 131 6.81 -3.17 -11.32
C GLY A 131 7.88 -2.23 -11.87
N THR A 132 8.16 -2.27 -13.17
CA THR A 132 9.11 -1.36 -13.84
C THR A 132 8.45 -0.16 -14.52
N ASP A 133 7.12 -0.05 -14.50
CA ASP A 133 6.36 1.02 -15.15
C ASP A 133 6.13 2.19 -14.17
N TYR A 134 7.21 2.60 -13.50
CA TYR A 134 7.18 3.66 -12.51
C TYR A 134 7.16 5.05 -13.15
N ASP A 135 6.25 5.91 -12.69
CA ASP A 135 6.18 7.34 -13.05
C ASP A 135 6.23 8.17 -11.75
N GLU A 136 7.30 8.93 -11.58
CA GLU A 136 7.53 9.79 -10.41
C GLU A 136 6.46 10.89 -10.27
N SER A 137 5.84 11.32 -11.36
CA SER A 137 4.79 12.35 -11.32
C SER A 137 3.50 11.89 -10.62
N GLU A 138 3.34 10.59 -10.43
CA GLU A 138 2.22 9.96 -9.74
C GLU A 138 2.52 9.64 -8.26
N ASP A 139 3.65 10.08 -7.73
CA ASP A 139 3.98 9.89 -6.32
C ASP A 139 3.11 10.78 -5.44
N VAL A 140 2.41 10.13 -4.51
CA VAL A 140 1.51 10.78 -3.55
C VAL A 140 2.24 11.13 -2.26
N LEU A 141 3.16 10.25 -1.82
CA LEU A 141 3.93 10.43 -0.60
C LEU A 141 5.32 9.81 -0.75
N ARG A 142 6.33 10.51 -0.25
CA ARG A 142 7.68 10.01 -0.01
C ARG A 142 8.09 10.26 1.42
N VAL A 143 8.53 9.24 2.12
CA VAL A 143 9.02 9.32 3.51
C VAL A 143 10.30 8.54 3.67
N GLU A 144 11.08 8.90 4.68
CA GLU A 144 12.35 8.25 4.99
C GLU A 144 12.16 7.15 6.05
N ALA A 145 12.91 6.06 5.90
CA ALA A 145 13.01 4.99 6.88
C ALA A 145 14.47 4.57 7.06
N THR A 146 14.87 4.25 8.29
CA THR A 146 16.23 3.80 8.59
C THR A 146 16.32 2.29 8.49
N PRO A 147 17.19 1.74 7.63
CA PRO A 147 17.40 0.31 7.57
C PRO A 147 18.10 -0.21 8.84
N GLU A 148 17.75 -1.42 9.22
CA GLU A 148 18.31 -2.12 10.37
C GLU A 148 18.87 -3.49 9.96
N SER A 149 19.85 -4.01 10.72
CA SER A 149 20.28 -5.40 10.57
C SER A 149 19.31 -6.34 11.28
N GLY A 150 19.02 -7.47 10.63
CA GLY A 150 18.19 -8.55 11.18
C GLY A 150 18.74 -9.94 10.89
N PRO A 151 18.07 -11.00 11.33
CA PRO A 151 18.45 -12.36 10.96
C PRO A 151 18.35 -12.57 9.45
N GLN A 152 19.20 -13.41 8.89
CA GLN A 152 19.13 -13.72 7.48
C GLN A 152 17.81 -14.42 7.11
N VAL A 153 17.12 -13.89 6.10
CA VAL A 153 15.95 -14.52 5.47
C VAL A 153 16.18 -14.67 3.98
N GLU A 154 16.00 -15.88 3.48
CA GLU A 154 16.22 -16.19 2.06
C GLU A 154 15.19 -15.54 1.15
N MET A 155 13.92 -15.59 1.52
CA MET A 155 12.85 -15.01 0.72
C MET A 155 12.37 -13.69 1.33
N MET A 156 12.33 -12.64 0.50
CA MET A 156 11.76 -11.36 0.90
C MET A 156 10.40 -11.51 1.56
N MET A 157 10.13 -10.78 2.61
CA MET A 157 8.87 -10.78 3.31
C MET A 157 8.48 -9.40 3.81
N PHE A 158 7.19 -9.19 3.95
CA PHE A 158 6.60 -8.16 4.77
C PHE A 158 5.92 -8.78 5.99
N TYR A 159 5.96 -8.08 7.10
CA TYR A 159 5.23 -8.42 8.31
C TYR A 159 4.94 -7.15 9.14
N PHE A 160 4.17 -7.32 10.22
CA PHE A 160 3.87 -6.23 11.15
C PHE A 160 4.35 -6.59 12.53
N GLU A 161 4.83 -5.59 13.27
CA GLU A 161 5.24 -5.70 14.68
C GLU A 161 4.77 -4.46 15.46
N ASN A 162 4.88 -4.50 16.78
CA ASN A 162 4.50 -3.40 17.68
C ASN A 162 3.07 -2.88 17.43
N VAL A 163 2.14 -3.78 17.14
CA VAL A 163 0.76 -3.42 16.81
C VAL A 163 -0.02 -3.17 18.09
N ASP A 164 -0.69 -2.01 18.17
CA ASP A 164 -1.64 -1.66 19.21
C ASP A 164 -2.96 -1.13 18.62
N ASP A 165 -3.76 -0.41 19.38
CA ASP A 165 -5.05 0.13 18.96
C ASP A 165 -4.97 1.44 18.19
N THR A 166 -3.78 2.02 18.01
CA THR A 166 -3.55 3.31 17.35
C THR A 166 -2.41 3.30 16.35
N SER A 167 -1.51 2.32 16.41
CA SER A 167 -0.30 2.27 15.58
C SER A 167 0.20 0.85 15.35
N GLY A 168 1.10 0.71 14.38
CA GLY A 168 1.82 -0.51 14.10
C GLY A 168 3.05 -0.23 13.24
N THR A 169 4.00 -1.15 13.24
CA THR A 169 5.20 -1.06 12.43
C THR A 169 5.12 -2.07 11.30
N GLY A 170 5.03 -1.60 10.05
CA GLY A 170 5.24 -2.43 8.87
C GLY A 170 6.75 -2.65 8.68
N VAL A 171 7.16 -3.85 8.29
CA VAL A 171 8.57 -4.19 8.08
C VAL A 171 8.75 -4.88 6.74
N LEU A 172 9.59 -4.32 5.87
CA LEU A 172 10.20 -5.01 4.76
C LEU A 172 11.44 -5.75 5.26
N HIS A 173 11.57 -7.04 4.95
CA HIS A 173 12.73 -7.83 5.36
C HIS A 173 13.24 -8.70 4.21
N TRP A 174 14.50 -8.57 3.85
CA TRP A 174 15.15 -9.40 2.85
C TRP A 174 16.66 -9.54 3.15
N ASN A 175 17.16 -10.76 3.12
CA ASN A 175 18.48 -11.11 3.63
C ASN A 175 18.62 -10.67 5.11
N GLU A 176 19.65 -9.89 5.43
CA GLU A 176 19.88 -9.32 6.76
C GLU A 176 19.38 -7.88 6.90
N THR A 177 18.70 -7.35 5.88
CA THR A 177 18.20 -5.98 5.86
C THR A 177 16.71 -5.94 6.24
N ARG A 178 16.41 -5.18 7.28
CA ARG A 178 15.05 -4.83 7.71
C ARG A 178 14.84 -3.34 7.49
N VAL A 179 13.68 -2.96 7.02
CA VAL A 179 13.28 -1.55 6.86
C VAL A 179 11.93 -1.38 7.55
N PRO A 180 11.93 -0.99 8.84
CA PRO A 180 10.71 -0.69 9.57
C PRO A 180 10.13 0.67 9.16
N PHE A 181 8.81 0.79 9.18
CA PHE A 181 8.08 2.04 8.98
C PHE A 181 6.81 2.08 9.83
N GLU A 182 6.54 3.21 10.44
CA GLU A 182 5.39 3.43 11.33
C GLU A 182 4.12 3.75 10.54
N ILE A 183 3.01 3.21 11.01
CA ILE A 183 1.66 3.43 10.47
C ILE A 183 0.74 3.84 11.61
#